data_fddeb8336a20b0bca84a3597d8e4844a
#
_entry.id   fddeb8336a20b0bca84a3597d8e4844a
#
_cell.length_a   1.000
_cell.length_b   1.000
_cell.length_c   1.000
_cell.angle_alpha   90.00
_cell.angle_beta   90.00
_cell.angle_gamma   90.00
#
_symmetry.space_group_name_H-M   'P 1'
#
loop_
_entity.id
_entity.type
_entity.pdbx_description
1 polymer ?
#
loop_
_entity_poly.entity_id
_entity_poly.type
_entity_poly.pdbx_seq_one_letter_code
_entity_poly.pdbx_strand_id
1 'polypeptide(L)'
;MLKKTLAGLALGLTLTGALAQDINFGIISTESSQNLKADWQPLLDDMAKQTGFKVTAFFAPDYAGVIEAMRFNKVHVAWFGNKSAIEAVDRASGEVFAQMVNADGTDGYYSHLIVHKDSPIKSLDDVLKNGKSYSFGNGDPNSTSGFVVPSFYVFAKNKVDPRTHFKIVRSANHETNALAVANQQVDVATNNSENLAKIAEKFPEKRKDIRVIWTSPLIALDPLVMRKDLPEATKAKIKNFLFNYAKTDAREKAVVMKISKLSGFKPSSNAQLLPIRQLDLFGKRNKIESDTALSEADKMAKLAEIDKLLAALN
;
A
#
# COMPACT_ATOMS: atom_id res chain seq x y z
N MET A 1 13.09 53.29 -64.04
CA MET A 1 12.75 51.87 -63.96
C MET A 1 12.98 51.41 -62.54
N LEU A 2 11.90 51.26 -61.74
CA LEU A 2 11.94 50.92 -60.31
C LEU A 2 11.65 49.43 -60.19
N LYS A 3 12.66 48.65 -59.79
CA LYS A 3 12.45 47.21 -59.42
C LYS A 3 11.95 47.07 -57.99
N LYS A 4 10.68 46.63 -57.81
CA LYS A 4 10.11 46.25 -56.55
C LYS A 4 10.52 44.82 -56.23
N THR A 5 11.31 44.61 -55.18
CA THR A 5 11.62 43.29 -54.62
C THR A 5 10.60 42.97 -53.54
N LEU A 6 9.74 41.97 -53.78
CA LEU A 6 8.87 41.36 -52.72
C LEU A 6 9.73 40.40 -51.88
N ALA A 7 9.91 40.71 -50.62
CA ALA A 7 10.42 39.76 -49.65
C ALA A 7 9.24 38.96 -49.05
N GLY A 8 9.12 37.68 -49.43
CA GLY A 8 8.16 36.76 -48.84
C GLY A 8 8.64 36.28 -47.46
N LEU A 9 7.89 36.64 -46.42
CA LEU A 9 8.11 36.17 -45.05
C LEU A 9 7.49 34.76 -44.94
N ALA A 10 8.33 33.72 -45.00
CA ALA A 10 7.91 32.34 -44.71
C ALA A 10 7.80 32.15 -43.18
N LEU A 11 6.56 32.15 -42.67
CA LEU A 11 6.26 31.81 -41.28
C LEU A 11 6.39 30.29 -41.13
N GLY A 12 7.56 29.82 -40.66
CA GLY A 12 7.80 28.42 -40.31
C GLY A 12 7.01 28.07 -39.05
N LEU A 13 5.86 27.39 -39.21
CA LEU A 13 5.21 26.68 -38.08
C LEU A 13 6.12 25.53 -37.64
N THR A 14 6.91 25.74 -36.63
CA THR A 14 7.54 24.64 -35.91
C THR A 14 6.45 23.92 -35.10
N LEU A 15 5.93 22.83 -35.66
CA LEU A 15 5.20 21.85 -34.86
C LEU A 15 6.19 21.25 -33.82
N THR A 16 6.25 21.84 -32.65
CA THR A 16 6.85 21.16 -31.50
C THR A 16 5.93 20.01 -31.17
N GLY A 17 6.22 18.82 -31.67
CA GLY A 17 5.58 17.59 -31.22
C GLY A 17 5.77 17.51 -29.70
N ALA A 18 4.70 17.70 -28.95
CA ALA A 18 4.72 17.53 -27.53
C ALA A 18 5.07 16.04 -27.26
N LEU A 19 6.31 15.79 -26.82
CA LEU A 19 6.69 14.46 -26.36
C LEU A 19 5.73 14.06 -25.25
N ALA A 20 5.15 12.86 -25.39
CA ALA A 20 4.27 12.32 -24.36
C ALA A 20 5.04 12.27 -23.03
N GLN A 21 4.48 12.86 -21.98
CA GLN A 21 5.12 12.83 -20.67
C GLN A 21 5.15 11.40 -20.13
N ASP A 22 6.31 10.94 -19.67
CA ASP A 22 6.48 9.64 -19.04
C ASP A 22 5.90 9.66 -17.62
N ILE A 23 4.98 8.72 -17.31
CA ILE A 23 4.44 8.48 -15.99
C ILE A 23 4.74 7.04 -15.58
N ASN A 24 5.57 6.85 -14.58
CA ASN A 24 5.79 5.58 -13.94
C ASN A 24 4.82 5.42 -12.77
N PHE A 25 3.97 4.39 -12.82
CA PHE A 25 2.99 4.07 -11.81
C PHE A 25 3.49 2.92 -10.94
N GLY A 26 3.79 3.20 -9.67
CA GLY A 26 4.25 2.22 -8.69
C GLY A 26 3.11 1.39 -8.12
N ILE A 27 3.36 0.11 -7.94
CA ILE A 27 2.42 -0.85 -7.37
C ILE A 27 3.15 -1.63 -6.28
N ILE A 28 2.66 -1.53 -5.03
CA ILE A 28 3.28 -2.24 -3.89
C ILE A 28 3.11 -3.76 -4.03
N SER A 29 4.09 -4.51 -3.55
CA SER A 29 4.23 -5.96 -3.73
C SER A 29 3.37 -6.78 -2.76
N THR A 30 2.04 -6.62 -2.80
CA THR A 30 1.10 -7.41 -1.98
C THR A 30 1.02 -8.88 -2.40
N GLU A 31 1.29 -9.12 -3.68
CA GLU A 31 1.24 -10.42 -4.37
C GLU A 31 2.46 -10.54 -5.30
N SER A 32 2.51 -11.62 -6.10
CA SER A 32 3.49 -11.74 -7.17
C SER A 32 3.34 -10.59 -8.19
N SER A 33 4.47 -10.12 -8.73
CA SER A 33 4.45 -9.05 -9.76
C SER A 33 3.66 -9.46 -11.02
N GLN A 34 3.60 -10.76 -11.33
CA GLN A 34 2.80 -11.28 -12.44
C GLN A 34 1.29 -11.09 -12.19
N ASN A 35 0.83 -11.40 -10.97
CA ASN A 35 -0.58 -11.22 -10.57
C ASN A 35 -0.95 -9.74 -10.56
N LEU A 36 -0.12 -8.91 -9.93
CA LEU A 36 -0.32 -7.46 -9.88
C LEU A 36 -0.35 -6.84 -11.28
N LYS A 37 0.56 -7.26 -12.18
CA LYS A 37 0.55 -6.80 -13.57
C LYS A 37 -0.74 -7.17 -14.29
N ALA A 38 -1.21 -8.40 -14.15
CA ALA A 38 -2.45 -8.86 -14.79
C ALA A 38 -3.70 -8.09 -14.30
N ASP A 39 -3.68 -7.64 -13.04
CA ASP A 39 -4.81 -6.90 -12.45
C ASP A 39 -4.76 -5.38 -12.78
N TRP A 40 -3.57 -4.78 -12.79
CA TRP A 40 -3.41 -3.33 -12.93
C TRP A 40 -3.18 -2.84 -14.36
N GLN A 41 -2.59 -3.68 -15.24
CA GLN A 41 -2.22 -3.26 -16.60
C GLN A 41 -3.39 -2.68 -17.40
N PRO A 42 -4.63 -3.25 -17.33
CA PRO A 42 -5.76 -2.68 -18.09
C PRO A 42 -6.09 -1.23 -17.69
N LEU A 43 -6.01 -0.89 -16.39
CA LEU A 43 -6.22 0.49 -15.92
C LEU A 43 -5.10 1.43 -16.41
N LEU A 44 -3.85 0.96 -16.41
CA LEU A 44 -2.71 1.76 -16.85
C LEU A 44 -2.71 2.00 -18.36
N ASP A 45 -3.15 1.01 -19.16
CA ASP A 45 -3.34 1.16 -20.60
C ASP A 45 -4.43 2.19 -20.91
N ASP A 46 -5.54 2.16 -20.17
CA ASP A 46 -6.59 3.17 -20.30
C ASP A 46 -6.12 4.55 -19.85
N MET A 47 -5.33 4.62 -18.77
CA MET A 47 -4.71 5.88 -18.33
C MET A 47 -3.83 6.47 -19.45
N ALA A 48 -2.99 5.65 -20.07
CA ALA A 48 -2.15 6.10 -21.19
C ALA A 48 -3.00 6.63 -22.35
N LYS A 49 -4.04 5.88 -22.73
CA LYS A 49 -4.94 6.25 -23.85
C LYS A 49 -5.72 7.55 -23.59
N GLN A 50 -6.28 7.71 -22.36
CA GLN A 50 -7.15 8.83 -22.04
C GLN A 50 -6.39 10.11 -21.68
N THR A 51 -5.17 9.99 -21.11
CA THR A 51 -4.36 11.16 -20.73
C THR A 51 -3.37 11.59 -21.81
N GLY A 52 -3.03 10.70 -22.75
CA GLY A 52 -1.94 10.91 -23.72
C GLY A 52 -0.55 10.79 -23.10
N PHE A 53 -0.42 10.28 -21.88
CA PHE A 53 0.86 9.99 -21.26
C PHE A 53 1.40 8.64 -21.71
N LYS A 54 2.71 8.46 -21.67
CA LYS A 54 3.32 7.13 -21.70
C LYS A 54 3.34 6.59 -20.28
N VAL A 55 2.44 5.65 -19.96
CA VAL A 55 2.31 5.08 -18.63
C VAL A 55 3.02 3.74 -18.56
N THR A 56 3.90 3.58 -17.56
CA THR A 56 4.65 2.34 -17.32
C THR A 56 4.43 1.87 -15.88
N ALA A 57 4.05 0.59 -15.71
CA ALA A 57 3.96 -0.02 -14.38
C ALA A 57 5.36 -0.23 -13.79
N PHE A 58 5.53 0.10 -12.52
CA PHE A 58 6.75 -0.15 -11.75
C PHE A 58 6.46 -1.12 -10.61
N PHE A 59 7.22 -2.20 -10.56
CA PHE A 59 7.17 -3.22 -9.52
C PHE A 59 8.52 -3.31 -8.82
N ALA A 60 8.49 -3.60 -7.52
CA ALA A 60 9.67 -3.87 -6.70
C ALA A 60 9.45 -5.18 -5.92
N PRO A 61 10.50 -5.82 -5.41
CA PRO A 61 10.36 -7.05 -4.61
C PRO A 61 9.66 -6.83 -3.27
N ASP A 62 9.69 -5.61 -2.76
CA ASP A 62 9.10 -5.19 -1.49
C ASP A 62 8.49 -3.78 -1.57
N TYR A 63 7.79 -3.35 -0.52
CA TYR A 63 7.17 -2.03 -0.45
C TYR A 63 8.21 -0.91 -0.42
N ALA A 64 9.36 -1.15 0.25
CA ALA A 64 10.44 -0.15 0.36
C ALA A 64 10.99 0.23 -1.02
N GLY A 65 11.10 -0.73 -1.94
CA GLY A 65 11.57 -0.47 -3.30
C GLY A 65 10.68 0.51 -4.07
N VAL A 66 9.35 0.47 -3.89
CA VAL A 66 8.43 1.43 -4.53
C VAL A 66 8.55 2.81 -3.87
N ILE A 67 8.68 2.86 -2.53
CA ILE A 67 8.89 4.12 -1.80
C ILE A 67 10.20 4.80 -2.23
N GLU A 68 11.30 4.06 -2.30
CA GLU A 68 12.60 4.58 -2.72
C GLU A 68 12.58 5.00 -4.21
N ALA A 69 11.89 4.24 -5.08
CA ALA A 69 11.72 4.63 -6.48
C ALA A 69 10.97 5.98 -6.60
N MET A 70 9.96 6.23 -5.76
CA MET A 70 9.30 7.54 -5.71
C MET A 70 10.25 8.61 -5.17
N ARG A 71 11.02 8.33 -4.13
CA ARG A 71 12.01 9.26 -3.57
C ARG A 71 13.03 9.72 -4.61
N PHE A 72 13.50 8.81 -5.46
CA PHE A 72 14.48 9.10 -6.51
C PHE A 72 13.84 9.47 -7.86
N ASN A 73 12.57 9.90 -7.87
CA ASN A 73 11.85 10.32 -9.08
C ASN A 73 11.81 9.27 -10.20
N LYS A 74 11.80 7.98 -9.83
CA LYS A 74 11.59 6.86 -10.76
C LYS A 74 10.13 6.39 -10.79
N VAL A 75 9.34 6.78 -9.79
CA VAL A 75 7.90 6.57 -9.69
C VAL A 75 7.25 7.93 -9.45
N HIS A 76 6.22 8.25 -10.21
CA HIS A 76 5.54 9.54 -10.20
C HIS A 76 4.19 9.48 -9.50
N VAL A 77 3.49 8.36 -9.65
CA VAL A 77 2.22 8.03 -9.00
C VAL A 77 2.32 6.61 -8.49
N ALA A 78 1.71 6.28 -7.35
CA ALA A 78 1.70 4.91 -6.85
C ALA A 78 0.43 4.59 -6.06
N TRP A 79 0.03 3.31 -6.10
CA TRP A 79 -0.79 2.69 -5.09
C TRP A 79 0.07 2.28 -3.91
N PHE A 80 -0.32 2.73 -2.73
CA PHE A 80 0.30 2.40 -1.46
C PHE A 80 -0.76 1.94 -0.45
N GLY A 81 -0.36 1.15 0.54
CA GLY A 81 -1.13 1.04 1.78
C GLY A 81 -0.93 2.29 2.64
N ASN A 82 -1.80 2.52 3.64
CA ASN A 82 -1.69 3.73 4.48
C ASN A 82 -0.32 3.88 5.15
N LYS A 83 0.33 2.79 5.63
CA LYS A 83 1.68 2.86 6.20
C LYS A 83 2.75 3.24 5.16
N SER A 84 2.77 2.59 4.00
CA SER A 84 3.73 2.93 2.95
C SER A 84 3.49 4.32 2.37
N ALA A 85 2.24 4.80 2.34
CA ALA A 85 1.92 6.18 2.00
C ALA A 85 2.48 7.19 3.02
N ILE A 86 2.47 6.88 4.33
CA ILE A 86 3.14 7.70 5.35
C ILE A 86 4.62 7.88 5.00
N GLU A 87 5.31 6.78 4.69
CA GLU A 87 6.72 6.83 4.29
C GLU A 87 6.94 7.64 3.00
N ALA A 88 6.04 7.48 2.00
CA ALA A 88 6.12 8.23 0.76
C ALA A 88 5.91 9.74 0.98
N VAL A 89 4.98 10.14 1.84
CA VAL A 89 4.70 11.55 2.19
C VAL A 89 5.87 12.16 2.96
N ASP A 90 6.43 11.43 3.92
CA ASP A 90 7.44 11.95 4.84
C ASP A 90 8.83 12.06 4.19
N ARG A 91 9.20 11.14 3.27
CA ARG A 91 10.56 11.05 2.76
C ARG A 91 10.72 10.87 1.24
N ALA A 92 9.61 10.78 0.49
CA ALA A 92 9.66 10.57 -0.96
C ALA A 92 8.91 11.65 -1.75
N SER A 93 8.71 12.83 -1.18
CA SER A 93 7.98 13.96 -1.80
C SER A 93 6.57 13.59 -2.28
N GLY A 94 5.93 12.61 -1.65
CA GLY A 94 4.59 12.17 -1.97
C GLY A 94 3.50 13.05 -1.37
N GLU A 95 2.34 13.07 -1.99
CA GLU A 95 1.08 13.58 -1.45
C GLU A 95 -0.06 12.62 -1.76
N VAL A 96 -0.89 12.32 -0.78
CA VAL A 96 -2.13 11.56 -1.02
C VAL A 96 -3.09 12.46 -1.76
N PHE A 97 -3.65 11.97 -2.86
CA PHE A 97 -4.63 12.72 -3.65
C PHE A 97 -5.94 11.96 -3.88
N ALA A 98 -5.91 10.63 -3.76
CA ALA A 98 -7.07 9.79 -3.98
C ALA A 98 -7.11 8.63 -2.98
N GLN A 99 -8.30 8.07 -2.78
CA GLN A 99 -8.58 6.86 -2.03
C GLN A 99 -9.40 5.90 -2.88
N MET A 100 -9.14 4.61 -2.76
CA MET A 100 -9.94 3.56 -3.35
C MET A 100 -11.37 3.54 -2.77
N VAL A 101 -12.34 3.04 -3.54
CA VAL A 101 -13.74 2.88 -3.13
C VAL A 101 -14.17 1.46 -3.43
N ASN A 102 -14.68 0.73 -2.42
CA ASN A 102 -15.21 -0.62 -2.59
C ASN A 102 -16.55 -0.63 -3.33
N ALA A 103 -16.78 -1.66 -4.14
CA ALA A 103 -18.02 -1.82 -4.89
C ALA A 103 -19.22 -2.19 -4.01
N ASP A 104 -18.99 -2.79 -2.86
CA ASP A 104 -20.03 -3.14 -1.87
C ASP A 104 -20.37 -1.98 -0.91
N GLY A 105 -19.73 -0.82 -1.08
CA GLY A 105 -19.96 0.38 -0.27
C GLY A 105 -19.30 0.34 1.11
N THR A 106 -18.48 -0.66 1.43
CA THR A 106 -17.72 -0.67 2.70
C THR A 106 -16.60 0.37 2.67
N ASP A 107 -16.37 1.05 3.82
CA ASP A 107 -15.40 2.14 3.92
C ASP A 107 -13.97 1.68 4.23
N GLY A 108 -13.72 0.37 4.24
CA GLY A 108 -12.42 -0.14 4.61
C GLY A 108 -12.27 -1.65 4.46
N TYR A 109 -11.20 -2.15 5.03
CA TYR A 109 -10.82 -3.56 5.05
C TYR A 109 -10.24 -3.95 6.43
N TYR A 110 -9.87 -5.22 6.61
CA TYR A 110 -9.44 -5.75 7.90
C TYR A 110 -8.08 -6.45 7.82
N SER A 111 -7.27 -6.25 8.85
CA SER A 111 -6.12 -7.11 9.12
C SER A 111 -6.56 -8.40 9.82
N HIS A 112 -5.91 -9.50 9.52
CA HIS A 112 -6.18 -10.81 10.08
C HIS A 112 -4.91 -11.49 10.57
N LEU A 113 -5.05 -12.33 11.61
CA LEU A 113 -4.16 -13.46 11.83
C LEU A 113 -4.81 -14.72 11.25
N ILE A 114 -4.02 -15.47 10.49
CA ILE A 114 -4.45 -16.68 9.79
C ILE A 114 -3.61 -17.87 10.20
N VAL A 115 -4.24 -19.04 10.23
CA VAL A 115 -3.63 -20.34 10.49
C VAL A 115 -4.18 -21.38 9.51
N HIS A 116 -3.51 -22.52 9.38
CA HIS A 116 -4.10 -23.65 8.65
C HIS A 116 -5.38 -24.12 9.32
N LYS A 117 -6.38 -24.57 8.55
CA LYS A 117 -7.69 -25.01 9.08
C LYS A 117 -7.58 -26.07 10.18
N ASP A 118 -6.63 -27.00 10.02
CA ASP A 118 -6.40 -28.12 10.94
C ASP A 118 -5.42 -27.77 12.08
N SER A 119 -4.94 -26.53 12.14
CA SER A 119 -4.04 -26.06 13.19
C SER A 119 -4.67 -26.20 14.59
N PRO A 120 -3.90 -26.59 15.60
CA PRO A 120 -4.34 -26.58 17.01
C PRO A 120 -4.59 -25.16 17.53
N ILE A 121 -4.05 -24.12 16.90
CA ILE A 121 -4.23 -22.71 17.27
C ILE A 121 -5.66 -22.30 16.91
N LYS A 122 -6.52 -22.04 17.90
CA LYS A 122 -7.94 -21.70 17.67
C LYS A 122 -8.26 -20.22 17.85
N SER A 123 -7.42 -19.51 18.58
CA SER A 123 -7.67 -18.11 19.01
C SER A 123 -6.37 -17.30 19.09
N LEU A 124 -6.50 -15.99 19.27
CA LEU A 124 -5.38 -15.10 19.60
C LEU A 124 -4.72 -15.52 20.92
N ASP A 125 -5.52 -15.96 21.90
CA ASP A 125 -5.00 -16.40 23.21
C ASP A 125 -4.03 -17.58 23.08
N ASP A 126 -4.30 -18.53 22.17
CA ASP A 126 -3.40 -19.66 21.93
C ASP A 126 -2.05 -19.18 21.36
N VAL A 127 -2.09 -18.19 20.47
CA VAL A 127 -0.87 -17.57 19.92
C VAL A 127 -0.08 -16.88 21.02
N LEU A 128 -0.75 -16.09 21.88
CA LEU A 128 -0.09 -15.33 22.94
C LEU A 128 0.49 -16.24 24.07
N LYS A 129 -0.15 -17.35 24.37
CA LYS A 129 0.31 -18.29 25.38
C LYS A 129 1.46 -19.18 24.92
N ASN A 130 1.45 -19.62 23.67
CA ASN A 130 2.32 -20.69 23.17
C ASN A 130 3.25 -20.28 22.03
N GLY A 131 3.52 -18.99 21.87
CA GLY A 131 4.27 -18.45 20.72
C GLY A 131 5.61 -19.15 20.45
N LYS A 132 6.34 -19.56 21.52
CA LYS A 132 7.62 -20.30 21.39
C LYS A 132 7.50 -21.63 20.64
N SER A 133 6.31 -22.18 20.52
CA SER A 133 6.05 -23.42 19.77
C SER A 133 5.78 -23.15 18.28
N TYR A 134 5.56 -21.90 17.88
CA TYR A 134 5.06 -21.55 16.56
C TYR A 134 6.03 -20.70 15.74
N SER A 135 6.04 -20.91 14.43
CA SER A 135 6.60 -20.03 13.43
C SER A 135 5.61 -18.93 13.06
N PHE A 136 6.11 -17.71 12.81
CA PHE A 136 5.28 -16.54 12.50
C PHE A 136 5.66 -15.91 11.15
N GLY A 137 4.71 -15.81 10.25
CA GLY A 137 4.77 -15.06 9.00
C GLY A 137 4.31 -13.62 9.22
N ASN A 138 5.25 -12.71 9.50
CA ASN A 138 4.96 -11.29 9.61
C ASN A 138 4.78 -10.68 8.20
N GLY A 139 4.09 -9.55 8.09
CA GLY A 139 3.98 -8.78 6.86
C GLY A 139 5.25 -7.97 6.56
N ASP A 140 5.29 -7.34 5.37
CA ASP A 140 6.29 -6.34 5.03
C ASP A 140 6.26 -5.20 6.07
N PRO A 141 7.41 -4.71 6.56
CA PRO A 141 7.46 -3.64 7.57
C PRO A 141 6.73 -2.34 7.18
N ASN A 142 6.53 -2.10 5.88
CA ASN A 142 5.77 -0.96 5.36
C ASN A 142 4.31 -1.29 5.06
N SER A 143 3.84 -2.50 5.42
CA SER A 143 2.44 -2.89 5.26
C SER A 143 1.59 -2.38 6.43
N THR A 144 0.43 -1.83 6.13
CA THR A 144 -0.58 -1.40 7.12
C THR A 144 -1.16 -2.61 7.84
N SER A 145 -1.85 -3.48 7.09
CA SER A 145 -2.57 -4.64 7.63
C SER A 145 -1.67 -5.83 7.92
N GLY A 146 -0.53 -5.95 7.24
CA GLY A 146 0.42 -7.03 7.46
C GLY A 146 1.37 -6.78 8.63
N PHE A 147 1.61 -5.51 9.00
CA PHE A 147 2.61 -5.16 9.99
C PHE A 147 2.12 -4.18 11.06
N VAL A 148 1.76 -2.92 10.70
CA VAL A 148 1.48 -1.87 11.71
C VAL A 148 0.29 -2.23 12.58
N VAL A 149 -0.83 -2.62 11.97
CA VAL A 149 -2.07 -2.93 12.68
C VAL A 149 -1.91 -4.15 13.60
N PRO A 150 -1.38 -5.31 13.16
CA PRO A 150 -1.14 -6.41 14.08
C PRO A 150 -0.03 -6.11 15.09
N SER A 151 1.01 -5.33 14.75
CA SER A 151 2.02 -4.91 15.72
C SER A 151 1.42 -4.16 16.90
N PHE A 152 0.42 -3.32 16.67
CA PHE A 152 -0.26 -2.61 17.75
C PHE A 152 -1.31 -3.46 18.44
N TYR A 153 -2.31 -3.96 17.71
CA TYR A 153 -3.49 -4.60 18.30
C TYR A 153 -3.23 -5.99 18.85
N VAL A 154 -2.30 -6.73 18.25
CA VAL A 154 -1.97 -8.10 18.70
C VAL A 154 -0.80 -8.07 19.68
N PHE A 155 0.31 -7.41 19.31
CA PHE A 155 1.55 -7.56 20.07
C PHE A 155 1.74 -6.46 21.11
N ALA A 156 1.72 -5.19 20.75
CA ALA A 156 1.99 -4.11 21.69
C ALA A 156 0.96 -4.02 22.82
N LYS A 157 -0.34 -4.17 22.52
CA LYS A 157 -1.39 -4.21 23.55
C LYS A 157 -1.22 -5.35 24.55
N ASN A 158 -0.64 -6.46 24.14
CA ASN A 158 -0.39 -7.62 24.98
C ASN A 158 1.06 -7.65 25.53
N LYS A 159 1.85 -6.57 25.32
CA LYS A 159 3.23 -6.44 25.78
C LYS A 159 4.14 -7.57 25.27
N VAL A 160 3.94 -7.99 24.02
CA VAL A 160 4.66 -9.07 23.36
C VAL A 160 5.51 -8.49 22.22
N ASP A 161 6.80 -8.86 22.19
CA ASP A 161 7.65 -8.65 21.01
C ASP A 161 7.64 -9.93 20.16
N PRO A 162 7.11 -9.90 18.92
CA PRO A 162 7.03 -11.10 18.09
C PRO A 162 8.40 -11.74 17.82
N ARG A 163 9.50 -10.94 17.77
CA ARG A 163 10.86 -11.44 17.51
C ARG A 163 11.35 -12.37 18.61
N THR A 164 10.95 -12.12 19.86
CA THR A 164 11.33 -12.92 21.01
C THR A 164 10.23 -13.89 21.44
N HIS A 165 9.00 -13.67 21.01
CA HIS A 165 7.83 -14.46 21.36
C HIS A 165 7.73 -15.75 20.55
N PHE A 166 7.97 -15.68 19.25
CA PHE A 166 7.86 -16.85 18.37
C PHE A 166 9.16 -17.64 18.27
N LYS A 167 9.03 -18.91 17.83
CA LYS A 167 10.18 -19.78 17.53
C LYS A 167 11.01 -19.23 16.36
N ILE A 168 10.34 -18.81 15.31
CA ILE A 168 10.92 -18.19 14.11
C ILE A 168 9.95 -17.11 13.61
N VAL A 169 10.50 -15.97 13.19
CA VAL A 169 9.74 -14.90 12.51
C VAL A 169 10.34 -14.67 11.13
N ARG A 170 9.50 -14.63 10.13
CA ARG A 170 9.87 -14.26 8.74
C ARG A 170 8.89 -13.22 8.23
N SER A 171 9.38 -12.26 7.44
CA SER A 171 8.51 -11.27 6.78
C SER A 171 8.34 -11.63 5.32
N ALA A 172 7.10 -11.56 4.84
CA ALA A 172 6.73 -11.79 3.45
C ALA A 172 5.51 -10.96 3.08
N ASN A 173 5.17 -10.90 1.78
CA ASN A 173 3.93 -10.28 1.34
C ASN A 173 2.69 -11.13 1.69
N HIS A 174 1.52 -10.56 1.48
CA HIS A 174 0.25 -11.22 1.85
C HIS A 174 0.03 -12.56 1.14
N GLU A 175 0.25 -12.63 -0.19
CA GLU A 175 0.09 -13.86 -0.97
C GLU A 175 1.03 -14.96 -0.47
N THR A 176 2.30 -14.64 -0.28
CA THR A 176 3.30 -15.58 0.24
C THR A 176 2.93 -16.10 1.63
N ASN A 177 2.50 -15.22 2.54
CA ASN A 177 2.06 -15.62 3.87
C ASN A 177 0.81 -16.52 3.84
N ALA A 178 -0.18 -16.20 3.01
CA ALA A 178 -1.39 -17.01 2.87
C ALA A 178 -1.07 -18.42 2.33
N LEU A 179 -0.25 -18.51 1.29
CA LEU A 179 0.14 -19.80 0.70
C LEU A 179 1.05 -20.61 1.63
N ALA A 180 1.95 -19.94 2.40
CA ALA A 180 2.78 -20.61 3.39
C ALA A 180 1.94 -21.24 4.52
N VAL A 181 0.91 -20.54 4.99
CA VAL A 181 -0.05 -21.09 5.96
C VAL A 181 -0.85 -22.25 5.36
N ALA A 182 -1.41 -22.08 4.17
CA ALA A 182 -2.17 -23.13 3.48
C ALA A 182 -1.36 -24.40 3.19
N ASN A 183 -0.03 -24.26 3.06
CA ASN A 183 0.90 -25.38 2.85
C ASN A 183 1.57 -25.84 4.15
N GLN A 184 1.14 -25.36 5.32
CA GLN A 184 1.71 -25.70 6.65
C GLN A 184 3.22 -25.40 6.79
N GLN A 185 3.73 -24.43 6.03
CA GLN A 185 5.13 -23.99 6.11
C GLN A 185 5.33 -22.94 7.21
N VAL A 186 4.25 -22.28 7.63
CA VAL A 186 4.18 -21.31 8.71
C VAL A 186 2.94 -21.59 9.54
N ASP A 187 3.07 -21.60 10.88
CA ASP A 187 1.97 -21.94 11.78
C ASP A 187 0.92 -20.85 11.89
N VAL A 188 1.35 -19.59 11.97
CA VAL A 188 0.48 -18.41 12.04
C VAL A 188 1.08 -17.28 11.22
N ALA A 189 0.25 -16.51 10.50
CA ALA A 189 0.72 -15.37 9.72
C ALA A 189 -0.26 -14.20 9.76
N THR A 190 0.25 -13.00 9.43
CA THR A 190 -0.60 -11.84 9.13
C THR A 190 -1.11 -11.90 7.70
N ASN A 191 -2.33 -11.43 7.50
CA ASN A 191 -2.96 -11.26 6.19
C ASN A 191 -4.03 -10.15 6.26
N ASN A 192 -4.85 -10.01 5.23
CA ASN A 192 -5.99 -9.09 5.23
C ASN A 192 -7.18 -9.64 4.44
N SER A 193 -8.35 -8.99 4.61
CA SER A 193 -9.59 -9.42 3.97
C SER A 193 -9.53 -9.35 2.44
N GLU A 194 -8.84 -8.35 1.86
CA GLU A 194 -8.71 -8.17 0.42
C GLU A 194 -7.85 -9.28 -0.21
N ASN A 195 -6.69 -9.57 0.38
CA ASN A 195 -5.84 -10.66 -0.11
C ASN A 195 -6.51 -12.02 0.06
N LEU A 196 -7.21 -12.28 1.17
CA LEU A 196 -7.97 -13.53 1.32
C LEU A 196 -9.06 -13.70 0.24
N ALA A 197 -9.68 -12.60 -0.20
CA ALA A 197 -10.60 -12.62 -1.34
C ALA A 197 -9.89 -12.94 -2.65
N LYS A 198 -8.67 -12.39 -2.87
CA LYS A 198 -7.81 -12.72 -4.02
C LYS A 198 -7.37 -14.18 -4.00
N ILE A 199 -6.99 -14.72 -2.83
CA ILE A 199 -6.64 -16.14 -2.67
C ILE A 199 -7.86 -17.03 -2.97
N ALA A 200 -9.08 -16.62 -2.57
CA ALA A 200 -10.29 -17.35 -2.90
C ALA A 200 -10.57 -17.40 -4.42
N GLU A 201 -10.22 -16.34 -5.15
CA GLU A 201 -10.38 -16.26 -6.59
C GLU A 201 -9.30 -17.03 -7.36
N LYS A 202 -8.02 -16.80 -7.00
CA LYS A 202 -6.86 -17.34 -7.75
C LYS A 202 -6.45 -18.75 -7.31
N PHE A 203 -6.64 -19.07 -6.03
CA PHE A 203 -6.23 -20.34 -5.39
C PHE A 203 -7.35 -20.90 -4.49
N PRO A 204 -8.55 -21.21 -5.03
CA PRO A 204 -9.73 -21.55 -4.22
C PRO A 204 -9.50 -22.73 -3.29
N GLU A 205 -8.73 -23.75 -3.69
CA GLU A 205 -8.42 -24.89 -2.83
C GLU A 205 -7.53 -24.49 -1.65
N LYS A 206 -6.53 -23.61 -1.87
CA LYS A 206 -5.68 -23.09 -0.79
C LYS A 206 -6.47 -22.21 0.18
N ARG A 207 -7.45 -21.44 -0.31
CA ARG A 207 -8.32 -20.63 0.55
C ARG A 207 -9.11 -21.48 1.55
N LYS A 208 -9.54 -22.66 1.17
CA LYS A 208 -10.25 -23.61 2.05
C LYS A 208 -9.39 -24.11 3.21
N ASP A 209 -8.07 -24.10 3.04
CA ASP A 209 -7.12 -24.53 4.06
C ASP A 209 -6.74 -23.43 5.05
N ILE A 210 -7.25 -22.21 4.87
CA ILE A 210 -6.94 -21.05 5.71
C ILE A 210 -8.12 -20.71 6.63
N ARG A 211 -7.84 -20.57 7.92
CA ARG A 211 -8.78 -20.09 8.94
C ARG A 211 -8.27 -18.78 9.56
N VAL A 212 -9.17 -17.81 9.72
CA VAL A 212 -8.93 -16.56 10.44
C VAL A 212 -9.17 -16.81 11.93
N ILE A 213 -8.23 -16.38 12.77
CA ILE A 213 -8.31 -16.51 14.24
C ILE A 213 -8.36 -15.16 14.95
N TRP A 214 -8.09 -14.07 14.24
CA TRP A 214 -8.22 -12.70 14.74
C TRP A 214 -8.50 -11.73 13.60
N THR A 215 -9.29 -10.69 13.91
CA THR A 215 -9.63 -9.60 12.98
C THR A 215 -9.47 -8.26 13.67
N SER A 216 -8.87 -7.30 13.00
CA SER A 216 -8.66 -5.95 13.51
C SER A 216 -9.93 -5.09 13.49
N PRO A 217 -9.92 -3.91 14.14
CA PRO A 217 -10.79 -2.81 13.74
C PRO A 217 -10.64 -2.47 12.26
N LEU A 218 -11.65 -1.77 11.69
CA LEU A 218 -11.67 -1.36 10.30
C LEU A 218 -10.48 -0.46 9.96
N ILE A 219 -9.82 -0.73 8.83
CA ILE A 219 -8.74 0.05 8.26
C ILE A 219 -9.29 0.80 7.05
N ALA A 220 -9.05 2.11 6.97
CA ALA A 220 -9.44 2.89 5.80
C ALA A 220 -8.82 2.33 4.51
N LEU A 221 -9.59 2.34 3.41
CA LEU A 221 -9.12 1.87 2.11
C LEU A 221 -7.85 2.61 1.66
N ASP A 222 -7.09 1.93 0.83
CA ASP A 222 -5.75 2.35 0.42
C ASP A 222 -5.75 3.65 -0.39
N PRO A 223 -4.71 4.50 -0.20
CA PRO A 223 -4.52 5.73 -0.94
C PRO A 223 -3.77 5.51 -2.26
N LEU A 224 -4.01 6.45 -3.19
CA LEU A 224 -3.07 6.75 -4.26
C LEU A 224 -2.27 7.99 -3.90
N VAL A 225 -0.97 7.92 -4.13
CA VAL A 225 -0.01 8.98 -3.84
C VAL A 225 0.64 9.44 -5.15
N MET A 226 0.80 10.76 -5.33
CA MET A 226 1.59 11.31 -6.41
C MET A 226 2.72 12.17 -5.85
N ARG A 227 3.74 12.41 -6.65
CA ARG A 227 4.81 13.34 -6.25
C ARG A 227 4.27 14.78 -6.24
N LYS A 228 4.67 15.55 -5.23
CA LYS A 228 4.29 16.96 -5.06
C LYS A 228 4.83 17.85 -6.18
N ASP A 229 6.00 17.51 -6.73
CA ASP A 229 6.72 18.30 -7.75
C ASP A 229 6.28 18.02 -9.21
N LEU A 230 5.27 17.18 -9.41
CA LEU A 230 4.67 17.03 -10.73
C LEU A 230 4.02 18.36 -11.18
N PRO A 231 4.11 18.71 -12.50
CA PRO A 231 3.43 19.87 -13.03
C PRO A 231 1.92 19.83 -12.74
N GLU A 232 1.31 20.96 -12.40
CA GLU A 232 -0.12 21.02 -12.05
C GLU A 232 -1.04 20.52 -13.18
N ALA A 233 -0.69 20.78 -14.44
CA ALA A 233 -1.44 20.25 -15.59
C ALA A 233 -1.40 18.70 -15.64
N THR A 234 -0.28 18.10 -15.24
CA THR A 234 -0.11 16.64 -15.15
C THR A 234 -0.95 16.08 -14.01
N LYS A 235 -0.86 16.69 -12.81
CA LYS A 235 -1.69 16.33 -11.66
C LYS A 235 -3.17 16.39 -11.98
N ALA A 236 -3.62 17.47 -12.65
CA ALA A 236 -5.00 17.65 -13.06
C ALA A 236 -5.49 16.55 -14.00
N LYS A 237 -4.69 16.17 -15.01
CA LYS A 237 -5.02 15.07 -15.93
C LYS A 237 -5.13 13.73 -15.22
N ILE A 238 -4.20 13.41 -14.30
CA ILE A 238 -4.21 12.18 -13.51
C ILE A 238 -5.47 12.11 -12.62
N LYS A 239 -5.75 13.21 -11.89
CA LYS A 239 -6.96 13.32 -11.04
C LYS A 239 -8.23 13.18 -11.87
N ASN A 240 -8.33 13.88 -13.01
CA ASN A 240 -9.48 13.80 -13.89
C ASN A 240 -9.72 12.38 -14.41
N PHE A 241 -8.66 11.69 -14.84
CA PHE A 241 -8.76 10.30 -15.27
C PHE A 241 -9.31 9.42 -14.15
N LEU A 242 -8.64 9.37 -12.99
CA LEU A 242 -9.00 8.46 -11.89
C LEU A 242 -10.39 8.74 -11.31
N PHE A 243 -10.75 10.02 -11.13
CA PHE A 243 -12.04 10.37 -10.53
C PHE A 243 -13.23 10.17 -11.47
N ASN A 244 -13.00 10.03 -12.77
CA ASN A 244 -14.06 9.71 -13.74
C ASN A 244 -14.04 8.26 -14.21
N TYR A 245 -12.95 7.52 -13.95
CA TYR A 245 -12.81 6.12 -14.34
C TYR A 245 -13.84 5.23 -13.65
N ALA A 246 -14.40 4.29 -14.39
CA ALA A 246 -15.42 3.32 -13.94
C ALA A 246 -16.77 3.92 -13.49
N LYS A 247 -17.06 5.21 -13.76
CA LYS A 247 -18.36 5.78 -13.39
C LYS A 247 -19.51 5.24 -14.24
N THR A 248 -19.32 5.18 -15.55
CA THR A 248 -20.40 4.82 -16.49
C THR A 248 -20.05 3.61 -17.35
N ASP A 249 -18.81 3.47 -17.76
CA ASP A 249 -18.35 2.40 -18.67
C ASP A 249 -18.28 1.04 -17.95
N ALA A 250 -18.98 0.03 -18.51
CA ALA A 250 -19.06 -1.31 -17.92
C ALA A 250 -17.72 -2.05 -17.94
N ARG A 251 -16.87 -1.81 -18.96
CA ARG A 251 -15.54 -2.41 -19.07
C ARG A 251 -14.60 -1.83 -18.00
N GLU A 252 -14.63 -0.49 -17.81
CA GLU A 252 -13.83 0.16 -16.76
C GLU A 252 -14.25 -0.34 -15.36
N LYS A 253 -15.56 -0.52 -15.11
CA LYS A 253 -16.06 -1.13 -13.87
C LYS A 253 -15.51 -2.55 -13.67
N ALA A 254 -15.46 -3.36 -14.73
CA ALA A 254 -14.87 -4.70 -14.64
C ALA A 254 -13.35 -4.65 -14.34
N VAL A 255 -12.63 -3.66 -14.85
CA VAL A 255 -11.20 -3.46 -14.58
C VAL A 255 -10.97 -3.16 -13.09
N VAL A 256 -11.65 -2.17 -12.51
CA VAL A 256 -11.44 -1.84 -11.08
C VAL A 256 -11.95 -2.95 -10.15
N MET A 257 -13.02 -3.64 -10.54
CA MET A 257 -13.51 -4.82 -9.82
C MET A 257 -12.43 -5.90 -9.72
N LYS A 258 -11.66 -6.11 -10.79
CA LYS A 258 -10.58 -7.09 -10.82
C LYS A 258 -9.38 -6.67 -9.95
N ILE A 259 -9.07 -5.39 -9.82
CA ILE A 259 -7.95 -4.90 -8.99
C ILE A 259 -8.14 -5.31 -7.52
N SER A 260 -9.25 -4.96 -6.90
CA SER A 260 -9.57 -5.32 -5.49
C SER A 260 -11.07 -5.13 -5.19
N LYS A 261 -11.95 -5.57 -6.07
CA LYS A 261 -13.41 -5.39 -5.95
C LYS A 261 -13.83 -3.94 -5.76
N LEU A 262 -13.13 -3.03 -6.45
CA LEU A 262 -13.37 -1.59 -6.37
C LEU A 262 -14.53 -1.16 -7.28
N SER A 263 -15.13 -0.01 -6.95
CA SER A 263 -16.04 0.73 -7.83
C SER A 263 -15.40 1.97 -8.45
N GLY A 264 -14.20 2.36 -7.98
CA GLY A 264 -13.47 3.53 -8.49
C GLY A 264 -12.60 4.20 -7.43
N PHE A 265 -12.42 5.51 -7.59
CA PHE A 265 -11.56 6.33 -6.74
C PHE A 265 -12.28 7.62 -6.35
N LYS A 266 -12.01 8.12 -5.14
CA LYS A 266 -12.53 9.40 -4.63
C LYS A 266 -11.38 10.32 -4.21
N PRO A 267 -11.57 11.66 -4.21
CA PRO A 267 -10.58 12.59 -3.65
C PRO A 267 -10.25 12.25 -2.21
N SER A 268 -8.97 12.39 -1.86
CA SER A 268 -8.48 12.24 -0.49
C SER A 268 -7.26 13.15 -0.26
N SER A 269 -6.70 13.08 0.94
CA SER A 269 -5.52 13.84 1.35
C SER A 269 -4.69 13.10 2.38
N ASN A 270 -3.57 13.66 2.78
CA ASN A 270 -2.72 13.12 3.84
C ASN A 270 -3.47 12.92 5.17
N ALA A 271 -4.62 13.58 5.38
CA ALA A 271 -5.43 13.43 6.59
C ALA A 271 -5.95 12.00 6.79
N GLN A 272 -6.19 11.24 5.70
CA GLN A 272 -6.60 9.83 5.84
C GLN A 272 -5.56 8.95 6.53
N LEU A 273 -4.29 9.38 6.56
CA LEU A 273 -3.18 8.61 7.13
C LEU A 273 -3.10 8.73 8.66
N LEU A 274 -3.79 9.73 9.26
CA LEU A 274 -3.66 10.04 10.69
C LEU A 274 -3.90 8.84 11.62
N PRO A 275 -4.94 8.00 11.45
CA PRO A 275 -5.15 6.87 12.34
C PRO A 275 -4.00 5.86 12.32
N ILE A 276 -3.46 5.57 11.12
CA ILE A 276 -2.34 4.62 10.98
C ILE A 276 -1.02 5.24 11.46
N ARG A 277 -0.83 6.54 11.27
CA ARG A 277 0.33 7.28 11.81
C ARG A 277 0.35 7.24 13.34
N GLN A 278 -0.81 7.41 14.00
CA GLN A 278 -0.93 7.24 15.44
C GLN A 278 -0.55 5.83 15.89
N LEU A 279 -1.09 4.79 15.24
CA LEU A 279 -0.76 3.39 15.57
C LEU A 279 0.74 3.10 15.38
N ASP A 280 1.35 3.58 14.31
CA ASP A 280 2.79 3.41 14.04
C ASP A 280 3.65 4.07 15.12
N LEU A 281 3.31 5.30 15.52
CA LEU A 281 4.00 6.02 16.59
C LEU A 281 3.83 5.34 17.95
N PHE A 282 2.63 4.87 18.30
CA PHE A 282 2.41 4.09 19.52
C PHE A 282 3.19 2.77 19.50
N GLY A 283 3.26 2.09 18.37
CA GLY A 283 4.07 0.88 18.21
C GLY A 283 5.57 1.17 18.43
N LYS A 284 6.09 2.27 17.86
CA LYS A 284 7.47 2.73 18.06
C LYS A 284 7.74 3.09 19.53
N ARG A 285 6.79 3.79 20.17
CA ARG A 285 6.86 4.15 21.59
C ARG A 285 7.02 2.91 22.48
N ASN A 286 6.14 1.93 22.34
CA ASN A 286 6.19 0.68 23.11
C ASN A 286 7.50 -0.09 22.89
N LYS A 287 8.02 -0.08 21.65
CA LYS A 287 9.31 -0.72 21.33
C LYS A 287 10.47 -0.05 22.08
N ILE A 288 10.49 1.30 22.14
CA ILE A 288 11.53 2.05 22.88
C ILE A 288 11.41 1.77 24.38
N GLU A 289 10.21 1.80 24.94
CA GLU A 289 9.96 1.52 26.36
C GLU A 289 10.46 0.12 26.79
N SER A 290 10.26 -0.87 25.92
CA SER A 290 10.66 -2.26 26.18
C SER A 290 12.11 -2.58 25.80
N ASP A 291 12.85 -1.65 25.16
CA ASP A 291 14.22 -1.91 24.72
C ASP A 291 15.20 -1.87 25.89
N THR A 292 15.72 -3.03 26.26
CA THR A 292 16.67 -3.19 27.38
C THR A 292 18.11 -2.80 27.00
N ALA A 293 18.41 -2.59 25.72
CA ALA A 293 19.72 -2.18 25.25
C ALA A 293 19.94 -0.65 25.27
N LEU A 294 18.83 0.12 25.36
CA LEU A 294 18.88 1.58 25.45
C LEU A 294 19.12 2.02 26.90
N SER A 295 19.96 3.06 27.08
CA SER A 295 20.05 3.77 28.36
C SER A 295 18.74 4.49 28.67
N GLU A 296 18.46 4.74 29.97
CA GLU A 296 17.25 5.48 30.37
C GLU A 296 17.23 6.92 29.76
N ALA A 297 18.40 7.57 29.64
CA ALA A 297 18.51 8.89 29.01
C ALA A 297 18.14 8.83 27.52
N ASP A 298 18.62 7.82 26.79
CA ASP A 298 18.27 7.64 25.38
C ASP A 298 16.79 7.29 25.18
N LYS A 299 16.22 6.46 26.08
CA LYS A 299 14.79 6.16 26.07
C LYS A 299 13.97 7.44 26.25
N MET A 300 14.28 8.25 27.28
CA MET A 300 13.58 9.50 27.55
C MET A 300 13.64 10.45 26.36
N ALA A 301 14.80 10.63 25.73
CA ALA A 301 14.96 11.49 24.57
C ALA A 301 14.11 11.01 23.38
N LYS A 302 14.16 9.72 23.05
CA LYS A 302 13.38 9.13 21.96
C LYS A 302 11.88 9.15 22.21
N LEU A 303 11.44 8.91 23.45
CA LEU A 303 10.03 8.98 23.85
C LEU A 303 9.50 10.41 23.75
N ALA A 304 10.27 11.40 24.19
CA ALA A 304 9.88 12.81 24.07
C ALA A 304 9.70 13.24 22.60
N GLU A 305 10.53 12.75 21.68
CA GLU A 305 10.36 12.99 20.25
C GLU A 305 9.05 12.39 19.72
N ILE A 306 8.74 11.14 20.08
CA ILE A 306 7.48 10.48 19.66
C ILE A 306 6.27 11.18 20.27
N ASP A 307 6.33 11.55 21.55
CA ASP A 307 5.23 12.25 22.23
C ASP A 307 4.96 13.61 21.57
N LYS A 308 6.02 14.33 21.15
CA LYS A 308 5.88 15.57 20.34
C LYS A 308 5.19 15.30 19.01
N LEU A 309 5.56 14.21 18.30
CA LEU A 309 4.92 13.83 17.04
C LEU A 309 3.46 13.46 17.24
N LEU A 310 3.13 12.71 18.30
CA LEU A 310 1.75 12.35 18.65
C LEU A 310 0.91 13.59 18.99
N ALA A 311 1.48 14.54 19.74
CA ALA A 311 0.80 15.80 20.09
C ALA A 311 0.50 16.65 18.83
N ALA A 312 1.35 16.60 17.82
CA ALA A 312 1.14 17.31 16.56
C ALA A 312 0.07 16.69 15.64
N LEU A 313 -0.44 15.51 15.97
CA LEU A 313 -1.52 14.83 15.22
C LEU A 313 -2.92 15.13 15.79
N ASN A 314 -3.01 15.72 16.98
CA ASN A 314 -4.26 16.13 17.63
C ASN A 314 -4.56 17.59 17.32
#